data_74e0ad9b697a9b343c2b8c9e8ae3d2e2
#
_entry.id   74e0ad9b697a9b343c2b8c9e8ae3d2e2
#
_cell.length_a   1.000
_cell.length_b   1.000
_cell.length_c   1.000
_cell.angle_alpha   90.00
_cell.angle_beta   90.00
_cell.angle_gamma   90.00
#
_symmetry.space_group_name_H-M   'P 1'
#
loop_
_entity.id
_entity.type
_entity.pdbx_description
1 polymer ?
#
loop_
_entity_poly.entity_id
_entity_poly.type
_entity_poly.pdbx_seq_one_letter_code
_entity_poly.pdbx_strand_id
1 'polypeptide(L)' 'MNDKLYIIYMPRVAAALRDLGFKLIKITANIKKPQYDVYWFEDTPELRAAIPQAAAIAKKH' A
#
# COMPACT_ATOMS: atom_id res chain seq x y z
N MET A 1 7.55 -15.75 -10.60
CA MET A 1 7.67 -14.70 -9.58
C MET A 1 7.23 -13.36 -10.14
N ASN A 2 6.53 -12.59 -9.33
CA ASN A 2 6.06 -11.28 -9.74
C ASN A 2 7.06 -10.22 -9.29
N ASP A 3 7.79 -9.63 -10.25
CA ASP A 3 8.79 -8.60 -9.96
C ASP A 3 8.19 -7.21 -9.88
N LYS A 4 6.89 -7.07 -10.16
CA LYS A 4 6.24 -5.78 -10.16
C LYS A 4 5.86 -5.35 -8.75
N LEU A 5 6.02 -4.07 -8.49
CA LEU A 5 5.65 -3.47 -7.21
C LEU A 5 4.55 -2.45 -7.41
N TYR A 6 3.63 -2.42 -6.46
CA TYR A 6 2.54 -1.45 -6.44
C TYR A 6 2.82 -0.41 -5.37
N ILE A 7 2.75 0.85 -5.73
CA ILE A 7 3.08 1.96 -4.83
C ILE A 7 1.81 2.49 -4.20
N ILE A 8 1.82 2.57 -2.85
CA ILE A 8 0.73 3.16 -2.08
C ILE A 8 1.29 4.40 -1.40
N TYR A 9 0.67 5.55 -1.68
CA TYR A 9 1.11 6.83 -1.13
C TYR A 9 0.45 7.17 0.20
N MET A 10 -0.69 6.55 0.51
CA MET A 10 -1.46 6.87 1.70
C MET A 10 -1.15 5.90 2.83
N PRO A 11 -0.61 6.41 3.97
CA PRO A 11 -0.24 5.51 5.09
C PRO A 11 -1.41 4.67 5.61
N ARG A 12 -2.60 5.25 5.66
CA ARG A 12 -3.78 4.53 6.18
C ARG A 12 -4.17 3.37 5.28
N VAL A 13 -4.08 3.57 3.96
CA VAL A 13 -4.38 2.50 3.00
C VAL A 13 -3.34 1.39 3.12
N ALA A 14 -2.07 1.76 3.25
CA ALA A 14 -1.00 0.79 3.43
C ALA A 14 -1.20 -0.03 4.70
N ALA A 15 -1.57 0.63 5.80
CA ALA A 15 -1.84 -0.07 7.05
C ALA A 15 -3.01 -1.04 6.90
N ALA A 16 -4.08 -0.62 6.23
CA ALA A 16 -5.24 -1.49 6.00
C ALA A 16 -4.87 -2.70 5.15
N LEU A 17 -4.04 -2.52 4.13
CA LEU A 17 -3.57 -3.64 3.30
C LEU A 17 -2.75 -4.63 4.11
N ARG A 18 -1.90 -4.15 5.01
CA ARG A 18 -1.14 -5.02 5.91
C ARG A 18 -2.07 -5.80 6.83
N ASP A 19 -3.09 -5.15 7.36
CA ASP A 19 -4.08 -5.81 8.22
C ASP A 19 -4.85 -6.89 7.46
N LEU A 20 -5.04 -6.71 6.16
CA LEU A 20 -5.69 -7.70 5.30
C LEU A 20 -4.75 -8.86 4.92
N GLY A 21 -3.48 -8.80 5.34
CA GLY A 21 -2.54 -9.88 5.12
C GLY A 21 -1.58 -9.69 3.97
N PHE A 22 -1.56 -8.53 3.34
CA PHE A 22 -0.63 -8.26 2.24
C PHE A 22 0.75 -7.89 2.77
N LYS A 23 1.77 -8.41 2.11
CA LYS A 23 3.14 -8.20 2.54
C LYS A 23 3.69 -6.89 2.03
N LEU A 24 4.14 -6.05 2.96
CA LEU A 24 4.87 -4.82 2.65
C LEU A 24 6.31 -5.19 2.28
N ILE A 25 6.74 -4.77 1.10
CA ILE A 25 8.08 -5.10 0.60
C ILE A 25 9.11 -4.12 1.13
N LYS A 26 8.82 -2.82 1.00
CA LYS A 26 9.73 -1.79 1.49
C LYS A 26 8.98 -0.47 1.67
N ILE A 27 9.60 0.43 2.41
CA ILE A 27 9.14 1.81 2.61
C ILE A 27 10.27 2.73 2.16
N THR A 28 9.94 3.72 1.33
CA THR A 28 10.91 4.71 0.87
C THR A 28 10.35 6.11 1.05
N ALA A 29 11.23 7.11 1.02
CA ALA A 29 10.78 8.50 1.10
C ALA A 29 10.11 8.91 -0.22
N ASN A 30 9.10 9.77 -0.11
CA ASN A 30 8.47 10.36 -1.27
C ASN A 30 9.43 11.43 -1.85
N ILE A 31 9.75 11.31 -3.13
CA ILE A 31 10.72 12.21 -3.77
C ILE A 31 10.23 13.66 -3.76
N LYS A 32 8.94 13.86 -4.03
CA LYS A 32 8.37 15.20 -4.11
C LYS A 32 8.03 15.79 -2.75
N LYS A 33 7.69 14.93 -1.78
CA LYS A 33 7.30 15.36 -0.43
C LYS A 33 8.04 14.50 0.58
N PRO A 34 9.31 14.82 0.88
CA PRO A 34 10.17 13.95 1.71
C PRO A 34 9.63 13.69 3.11
N GLN A 35 8.71 14.51 3.61
CA GLN A 35 8.08 14.29 4.90
C GLN A 35 7.10 13.12 4.90
N TYR A 36 6.74 12.59 3.74
CA TYR A 36 5.85 11.44 3.61
C TYR A 36 6.60 10.23 3.10
N ASP A 37 6.15 9.05 3.52
CA ASP A 37 6.69 7.78 3.06
C ASP A 37 5.86 7.22 1.92
N VAL A 38 6.49 6.37 1.13
CA VAL A 38 5.87 5.61 0.05
C VAL A 38 5.98 4.13 0.38
N TYR A 39 4.88 3.41 0.25
CA TYR A 39 4.78 2.00 0.65
C TYR A 39 4.71 1.13 -0.59
N TRP A 40 5.56 0.10 -0.64
CA TRP A 40 5.71 -0.77 -1.81
C TRP A 40 5.20 -2.16 -1.47
N PHE A 41 4.18 -2.60 -2.20
CA PHE A 41 3.62 -3.93 -2.08
C PHE A 41 3.86 -4.72 -3.36
N GLU A 42 3.84 -6.04 -3.27
CA GLU A 42 3.88 -6.88 -4.45
C GLU A 42 2.60 -6.68 -5.25
N ASP A 43 2.75 -6.36 -6.55
CA ASP A 43 1.60 -6.10 -7.43
C ASP A 43 0.98 -7.43 -7.87
N THR A 44 -0.12 -7.78 -7.25
CA THR A 44 -0.89 -8.98 -7.56
C THR A 44 -2.34 -8.61 -7.85
N PRO A 45 -3.08 -9.48 -8.57
CA PRO A 45 -4.52 -9.25 -8.76
C PRO A 45 -5.27 -9.17 -7.43
N GLU A 46 -4.84 -9.96 -6.45
CA GLU A 46 -5.45 -9.95 -5.12
C GLU A 46 -5.25 -8.61 -4.43
N LEU A 47 -4.05 -8.03 -4.54
CA LEU A 47 -3.78 -6.71 -3.98
C LEU A 47 -4.67 -5.67 -4.62
N ARG A 48 -4.73 -5.65 -5.95
CA ARG A 48 -5.54 -4.67 -6.67
C ARG A 48 -7.02 -4.78 -6.32
N ALA A 49 -7.51 -5.99 -6.15
CA ALA A 49 -8.90 -6.22 -5.74
C ALA A 49 -9.16 -5.74 -4.32
N ALA A 50 -8.14 -5.77 -3.46
CA ALA A 50 -8.26 -5.37 -2.06
C ALA A 50 -8.17 -3.86 -1.86
N ILE A 51 -7.64 -3.11 -2.83
CA ILE A 51 -7.43 -1.67 -2.67
C ILE A 51 -8.72 -0.91 -2.33
N PRO A 52 -9.86 -1.13 -3.02
CA PRO A 52 -11.10 -0.46 -2.64
C PRO A 52 -11.53 -0.77 -1.21
N GLN A 53 -11.34 -2.02 -0.78
CA GLN A 53 -11.67 -2.42 0.60
C GLN A 53 -10.75 -1.73 1.59
N ALA A 54 -9.45 -1.69 1.29
CA ALA A 54 -8.48 -1.00 2.15
C ALA A 54 -8.77 0.49 2.24
N ALA A 55 -9.14 1.11 1.12
CA ALA A 55 -9.51 2.53 1.11
C ALA A 55 -10.74 2.79 1.97
N ALA A 56 -11.73 1.89 1.93
CA ALA A 56 -12.92 2.01 2.77
C ALA A 56 -12.58 1.88 4.25
N ILE A 57 -11.68 0.96 4.61
CA ILE A 57 -11.22 0.81 5.99
C ILE A 57 -10.49 2.08 6.43
N ALA A 58 -9.60 2.60 5.60
CA ALA A 58 -8.83 3.80 5.90
C ALA A 58 -9.74 5.01 6.11
N LYS A 59 -10.83 5.09 5.36
CA LYS A 59 -11.76 6.19 5.43
C LYS A 59 -12.54 6.22 6.75
N LYS A 60 -12.71 5.06 7.39
CA LYS A 60 -13.43 4.97 8.66
C LYS A 60 -12.57 5.37 9.86
N HIS A 61 -11.29 5.40 9.68
CA HIS A 61 -10.34 5.79 10.71
C HIS A 61 -9.76 7.16 10.40
#